data_5e7c35eb744b4ad19639f21047dd3e1c
#
_entry.id   5e7c35eb744b4ad19639f21047dd3e1c
#
_cell.length_a   1.000
_cell.length_b   1.000
_cell.length_c   1.000
_cell.angle_alpha   90.00
_cell.angle_beta   90.00
_cell.angle_gamma   90.00
#
_symmetry.space_group_name_H-M   'P 1'
#
loop_
_entity.id
_entity.type
_entity.pdbx_description
1 polymer ?
#
loop_
_entity_poly.entity_id
_entity_poly.type
_entity_poly.pdbx_seq_one_letter_code
_entity_poly.pdbx_strand_id
1 'polypeptide(L)'
;MNKTVFLLFCCLFVLFCTGCSIPETEPDAISSVSESGVYSADISNSGDFAVISRVNADISVWSLTQNKTLFSWRHQEKGRNIVANIHISADESHVVTADNENFALWNKASGDPVGFWRIDESSIRDIAVSNRGRGILVGKANGNVMFFEPETGRSLEFLGHEEKVNSVDISPNGKYALSGGNDYKAYLWSTESGQIIHVFNHANRVTKVVIDDQARFLFTSDSQSDSQIWDAQTGKAISQLHFIERQWVFTSAKFSDDGKYLLTGSPARRLALWDVNTGDVVKEWRVAPSNGPAPQSAVVYGIGLIGNEVVSISSSGNLEHWAYK
;
A
#
# COMPACT_ATOMS: atom_id res chain seq x y z
N MET A 1 55.76 -58.90 -7.52
CA MET A 1 55.69 -57.64 -6.80
C MET A 1 54.74 -56.72 -7.53
N ASN A 2 53.49 -56.85 -7.21
CA ASN A 2 52.41 -56.09 -7.90
C ASN A 2 52.03 -54.85 -7.10
N LYS A 3 52.15 -53.66 -7.69
CA LYS A 3 51.71 -52.41 -7.15
C LYS A 3 50.28 -52.20 -7.67
N THR A 4 49.30 -52.27 -6.75
CA THR A 4 47.91 -52.01 -7.04
C THR A 4 47.73 -50.49 -6.91
N VAL A 5 47.33 -49.82 -8.01
CA VAL A 5 47.00 -48.40 -8.06
C VAL A 5 45.54 -48.26 -7.61
N PHE A 6 45.33 -47.56 -6.51
CA PHE A 6 43.99 -47.19 -5.98
C PHE A 6 43.56 -45.90 -6.68
N LEU A 7 42.59 -45.99 -7.59
CA LEU A 7 42.00 -44.84 -8.27
C LEU A 7 40.89 -44.32 -7.36
N LEU A 8 41.13 -43.17 -6.74
CA LEU A 8 40.10 -42.44 -5.96
C LEU A 8 39.22 -41.68 -6.93
N PHE A 9 37.98 -42.12 -7.11
CA PHE A 9 36.95 -41.44 -7.88
C PHE A 9 36.32 -40.34 -6.96
N CYS A 10 36.81 -39.12 -7.06
CA CYS A 10 36.15 -37.96 -6.44
C CYS A 10 34.91 -37.58 -7.26
N CYS A 11 33.73 -38.07 -6.85
CA CYS A 11 32.47 -37.56 -7.35
C CYS A 11 32.24 -36.15 -6.77
N LEU A 12 32.53 -35.15 -7.59
CA LEU A 12 32.17 -33.76 -7.31
C LEU A 12 30.63 -33.62 -7.47
N PHE A 13 29.91 -33.72 -6.36
CA PHE A 13 28.48 -33.41 -6.30
C PHE A 13 28.35 -31.88 -6.31
N VAL A 14 28.21 -31.31 -7.50
CA VAL A 14 27.81 -29.91 -7.65
C VAL A 14 26.33 -29.86 -7.30
N LEU A 15 26.02 -29.49 -6.04
CA LEU A 15 24.70 -29.10 -5.62
C LEU A 15 24.36 -27.76 -6.33
N PHE A 16 23.65 -27.88 -7.44
CA PHE A 16 22.92 -26.74 -7.97
C PHE A 16 21.84 -26.36 -6.93
N CYS A 17 22.17 -25.44 -6.03
CA CYS A 17 21.15 -24.69 -5.31
C CYS A 17 20.44 -23.81 -6.36
N THR A 18 19.44 -24.39 -7.04
CA THR A 18 18.43 -23.58 -7.72
C THR A 18 17.62 -22.92 -6.62
N GLY A 19 18.07 -21.75 -6.17
CA GLY A 19 17.21 -20.87 -5.41
C GLY A 19 15.95 -20.68 -6.26
N CYS A 20 14.77 -20.95 -5.67
CA CYS A 20 13.50 -20.60 -6.27
C CYS A 20 13.42 -19.06 -6.32
N SER A 21 14.08 -18.44 -7.29
CA SER A 21 13.83 -17.06 -7.65
C SER A 21 12.56 -17.06 -8.49
N ILE A 22 11.59 -16.24 -8.12
CA ILE A 22 10.44 -15.93 -8.98
C ILE A 22 11.04 -15.52 -10.33
N PRO A 23 10.64 -16.17 -11.45
CA PRO A 23 11.12 -15.77 -12.75
C PRO A 23 10.82 -14.29 -12.97
N GLU A 24 11.79 -13.51 -13.44
CA GLU A 24 11.53 -12.15 -13.85
C GLU A 24 10.55 -12.19 -15.01
N THR A 25 9.32 -11.75 -14.76
CA THR A 25 8.31 -11.56 -15.80
C THR A 25 8.49 -10.14 -16.33
N GLU A 26 8.63 -9.99 -17.65
CA GLU A 26 8.62 -8.68 -18.26
C GLU A 26 7.20 -8.12 -18.26
N PRO A 27 6.99 -6.82 -17.96
CA PRO A 27 5.68 -6.19 -18.08
C PRO A 27 5.24 -6.15 -19.56
N ASP A 28 3.93 -6.26 -19.79
CA ASP A 28 3.34 -6.14 -21.15
C ASP A 28 3.52 -4.72 -21.70
N ALA A 29 3.54 -3.72 -20.83
CA ALA A 29 3.87 -2.35 -21.16
C ALA A 29 4.59 -1.66 -19.99
N ILE A 30 5.52 -0.77 -20.34
CA ILE A 30 6.24 0.07 -19.38
C ILE A 30 6.32 1.50 -19.92
N SER A 31 6.04 2.46 -19.04
CA SER A 31 6.22 3.87 -19.30
C SER A 31 6.83 4.58 -18.10
N SER A 32 7.46 5.75 -18.33
CA SER A 32 8.06 6.52 -17.24
C SER A 32 7.12 7.63 -16.80
N VAL A 33 6.82 7.69 -15.49
CA VAL A 33 6.10 8.79 -14.86
C VAL A 33 7.06 9.78 -14.17
N SER A 34 8.32 9.38 -13.97
CA SER A 34 9.36 10.23 -13.37
C SER A 34 10.76 9.69 -13.66
N GLU A 35 11.64 10.53 -14.21
CA GLU A 35 13.05 10.20 -14.37
C GLU A 35 13.85 10.25 -13.05
N SER A 36 13.40 11.07 -12.10
CA SER A 36 14.05 11.24 -10.80
C SER A 36 13.53 10.30 -9.70
N GLY A 37 12.59 9.42 -10.04
CA GLY A 37 11.96 8.48 -9.11
C GLY A 37 10.69 9.02 -8.46
N VAL A 38 9.98 8.10 -7.79
CA VAL A 38 8.72 8.32 -7.09
C VAL A 38 8.93 8.09 -5.59
N TYR A 39 8.31 8.94 -4.77
CA TYR A 39 8.39 8.88 -3.31
C TYR A 39 7.16 8.23 -2.68
N SER A 40 6.00 8.47 -3.25
CA SER A 40 4.73 7.81 -2.94
C SER A 40 3.78 7.89 -4.14
N ALA A 41 2.86 6.94 -4.25
CA ALA A 41 1.85 6.95 -5.29
C ALA A 41 0.62 6.15 -4.84
N ASP A 42 -0.54 6.54 -5.38
CA ASP A 42 -1.77 5.74 -5.34
C ASP A 42 -2.43 5.75 -6.72
N ILE A 43 -3.09 4.64 -7.10
CA ILE A 43 -3.75 4.44 -8.39
C ILE A 43 -5.26 4.35 -8.14
N SER A 44 -6.04 5.08 -8.93
CA SER A 44 -7.51 5.04 -8.90
C SER A 44 -8.05 3.63 -9.18
N ASN A 45 -9.22 3.29 -8.66
CA ASN A 45 -9.87 2.00 -8.88
C ASN A 45 -10.27 1.81 -10.35
N SER A 46 -10.72 2.90 -11.00
CA SER A 46 -11.03 2.90 -12.43
C SER A 46 -9.80 2.68 -13.31
N GLY A 47 -8.60 2.97 -12.80
CA GLY A 47 -7.38 3.01 -13.59
C GLY A 47 -7.24 4.20 -14.52
N ASP A 48 -8.06 5.23 -14.34
CA ASP A 48 -8.01 6.42 -15.20
C ASP A 48 -6.85 7.34 -14.83
N PHE A 49 -6.49 7.36 -13.54
CA PHE A 49 -5.42 8.24 -13.06
C PHE A 49 -4.65 7.65 -11.88
N ALA A 50 -3.49 8.24 -11.63
CA ALA A 50 -2.70 8.04 -10.42
C ALA A 50 -2.34 9.39 -9.81
N VAL A 51 -2.12 9.41 -8.50
CA VAL A 51 -1.54 10.56 -7.81
C VAL A 51 -0.13 10.18 -7.37
N ILE A 52 0.85 11.01 -7.71
CA ILE A 52 2.26 10.67 -7.64
C ILE A 52 3.04 11.81 -6.98
N SER A 53 3.74 11.51 -5.90
CA SER A 53 4.76 12.38 -5.32
C SER A 53 6.11 12.05 -5.95
N ARG A 54 6.67 12.98 -6.70
CA ARG A 54 7.94 12.81 -7.39
C ARG A 54 9.08 13.49 -6.65
N VAL A 55 10.26 12.93 -6.76
CA VAL A 55 11.46 13.57 -6.21
C VAL A 55 11.75 14.85 -6.98
N ASN A 56 11.91 15.98 -6.28
CA ASN A 56 12.20 17.32 -6.85
C ASN A 56 11.12 17.89 -7.78
N ALA A 57 9.86 17.46 -7.66
CA ALA A 57 8.75 18.00 -8.43
C ALA A 57 7.49 18.14 -7.56
N ASP A 58 6.45 18.78 -8.12
CA ASP A 58 5.15 18.87 -7.47
C ASP A 58 4.45 17.51 -7.47
N ILE A 59 3.46 17.37 -6.60
CA ILE A 59 2.55 16.23 -6.59
C ILE A 59 1.74 16.28 -7.89
N SER A 60 1.73 15.18 -8.63
CA SER A 60 1.06 15.13 -9.94
C SER A 60 -0.16 14.23 -9.89
N VAL A 61 -1.26 14.71 -10.44
CA VAL A 61 -2.36 13.85 -10.89
C VAL A 61 -2.04 13.46 -12.34
N TRP A 62 -1.77 12.18 -12.55
CA TRP A 62 -1.31 11.64 -13.82
C TRP A 62 -2.40 10.82 -14.47
N SER A 63 -2.77 11.14 -15.72
CA SER A 63 -3.68 10.31 -16.50
C SER A 63 -2.94 9.07 -16.99
N LEU A 64 -3.44 7.89 -16.61
CA LEU A 64 -2.90 6.61 -17.07
C LEU A 64 -3.25 6.34 -18.53
N THR A 65 -4.42 6.81 -18.98
CA THR A 65 -4.89 6.62 -20.36
C THR A 65 -4.21 7.56 -21.36
N GLN A 66 -3.88 8.80 -20.94
CA GLN A 66 -3.26 9.83 -21.80
C GLN A 66 -1.76 9.97 -21.60
N ASN A 67 -1.21 9.29 -20.59
CA ASN A 67 0.20 9.34 -20.20
C ASN A 67 0.74 10.76 -20.01
N LYS A 68 -0.01 11.61 -19.30
CA LYS A 68 0.34 13.02 -19.03
C LYS A 68 -0.18 13.50 -17.67
N THR A 69 0.44 14.57 -17.15
CA THR A 69 -0.06 15.28 -15.95
C THR A 69 -1.36 16.01 -16.27
N LEU A 70 -2.40 15.81 -15.44
CA LEU A 70 -3.66 16.55 -15.48
C LEU A 70 -3.62 17.76 -14.56
N PHE A 71 -3.13 17.59 -13.33
CA PHE A 71 -2.99 18.62 -12.31
C PHE A 71 -1.64 18.51 -11.62
N SER A 72 -1.16 19.64 -11.10
CA SER A 72 0.00 19.72 -10.21
C SER A 72 -0.41 20.39 -8.91
N TRP A 73 -0.17 19.72 -7.78
CA TRP A 73 -0.53 20.17 -6.45
C TRP A 73 0.68 20.51 -5.61
N ARG A 74 0.51 21.45 -4.69
CA ARG A 74 1.55 21.90 -3.78
C ARG A 74 1.03 22.03 -2.35
N HIS A 75 1.76 21.48 -1.38
CA HIS A 75 1.55 21.76 0.03
C HIS A 75 2.12 23.14 0.44
N GLN A 76 3.16 23.59 -0.24
CA GLN A 76 3.86 24.84 0.06
C GLN A 76 4.18 25.59 -1.24
N GLU A 77 4.08 26.90 -1.21
CA GLU A 77 4.43 27.75 -2.36
C GLU A 77 5.93 27.68 -2.72
N LYS A 78 6.78 27.55 -1.69
CA LYS A 78 8.25 27.49 -1.83
C LYS A 78 8.77 26.27 -1.10
N GLY A 79 9.72 25.56 -1.71
CA GLY A 79 10.37 24.40 -1.09
C GLY A 79 10.03 23.08 -1.79
N ARG A 80 10.36 21.99 -1.11
CA ARG A 80 10.09 20.62 -1.62
C ARG A 80 8.66 20.23 -1.30
N ASN A 81 7.91 19.79 -2.31
CA ASN A 81 6.54 19.30 -2.17
C ASN A 81 6.49 17.76 -2.16
N ILE A 82 7.33 17.14 -1.33
CA ILE A 82 7.36 15.68 -1.19
C ILE A 82 6.35 15.29 -0.12
N VAL A 83 5.39 14.46 -0.50
CA VAL A 83 4.46 13.82 0.43
C VAL A 83 4.77 12.33 0.55
N ALA A 84 4.70 11.82 1.76
CA ALA A 84 4.98 10.43 2.07
C ALA A 84 3.74 9.54 1.89
N ASN A 85 2.56 10.11 2.07
CA ASN A 85 1.30 9.39 2.05
C ASN A 85 0.34 10.03 1.05
N ILE A 86 -0.32 9.20 0.27
CA ILE A 86 -1.35 9.57 -0.71
C ILE A 86 -2.46 8.52 -0.59
N HIS A 87 -3.70 8.96 -0.53
CA HIS A 87 -4.85 8.07 -0.57
C HIS A 87 -5.98 8.68 -1.41
N ILE A 88 -6.47 7.91 -2.37
CA ILE A 88 -7.60 8.25 -3.24
C ILE A 88 -8.86 7.67 -2.62
N SER A 89 -9.93 8.45 -2.47
CA SER A 89 -11.22 7.94 -1.99
C SER A 89 -11.78 6.87 -2.94
N ALA A 90 -12.51 5.88 -2.41
CA ALA A 90 -13.03 4.77 -3.22
C ALA A 90 -13.95 5.23 -4.36
N ASP A 91 -14.67 6.36 -4.20
CA ASP A 91 -15.45 7.01 -5.25
C ASP A 91 -14.64 7.93 -6.18
N GLU A 92 -13.32 8.00 -5.97
CA GLU A 92 -12.37 8.79 -6.77
C GLU A 92 -12.64 10.30 -6.82
N SER A 93 -13.51 10.79 -5.97
CA SER A 93 -13.90 12.20 -5.96
C SER A 93 -12.88 13.09 -5.26
N HIS A 94 -12.16 12.54 -4.29
CA HIS A 94 -11.21 13.28 -3.45
C HIS A 94 -9.91 12.50 -3.24
N VAL A 95 -8.86 13.27 -3.00
CA VAL A 95 -7.53 12.73 -2.67
C VAL A 95 -7.02 13.43 -1.43
N VAL A 96 -6.47 12.67 -0.50
CA VAL A 96 -5.70 13.22 0.62
C VAL A 96 -4.22 12.96 0.39
N THR A 97 -3.40 13.96 0.69
CA THR A 97 -1.93 13.87 0.63
C THR A 97 -1.33 14.37 1.93
N ALA A 98 -0.27 13.73 2.42
CA ALA A 98 0.36 14.13 3.66
C ALA A 98 1.88 14.04 3.61
N ASP A 99 2.54 15.03 4.20
CA ASP A 99 3.93 14.95 4.64
C ASP A 99 4.00 14.51 6.12
N ASN A 100 5.09 14.76 6.82
CA ASN A 100 5.22 14.34 8.22
C ASN A 100 4.32 15.11 9.20
N GLU A 101 3.90 16.33 8.87
CA GLU A 101 3.18 17.23 9.78
C GLU A 101 1.91 17.81 9.14
N ASN A 102 1.88 17.95 7.82
CA ASN A 102 0.82 18.62 7.10
C ASN A 102 0.06 17.64 6.22
N PHE A 103 -1.24 17.88 6.07
CA PHE A 103 -2.05 17.15 5.10
C PHE A 103 -3.00 18.10 4.36
N ALA A 104 -3.35 17.71 3.15
CA ALA A 104 -4.26 18.45 2.29
C ALA A 104 -5.31 17.52 1.70
N LEU A 105 -6.53 18.04 1.57
CA LEU A 105 -7.62 17.41 0.85
C LEU A 105 -7.84 18.12 -0.48
N TRP A 106 -7.94 17.36 -1.56
CA TRP A 106 -8.09 17.86 -2.92
C TRP A 106 -9.38 17.35 -3.56
N ASN A 107 -10.07 18.22 -4.27
CA ASN A 107 -11.17 17.81 -5.15
C ASN A 107 -10.57 17.37 -6.50
N LYS A 108 -10.75 16.11 -6.89
CA LYS A 108 -10.15 15.56 -8.11
C LYS A 108 -10.77 16.16 -9.39
N ALA A 109 -12.05 16.50 -9.38
CA ALA A 109 -12.71 16.98 -10.58
C ALA A 109 -12.26 18.39 -10.98
N SER A 110 -12.10 19.29 -10.00
CA SER A 110 -11.63 20.68 -10.24
C SER A 110 -10.10 20.82 -10.16
N GLY A 111 -9.44 19.92 -9.43
CA GLY A 111 -8.01 20.04 -9.10
C GLY A 111 -7.72 21.01 -7.96
N ASP A 112 -8.75 21.61 -7.34
CA ASP A 112 -8.58 22.61 -6.28
C ASP A 112 -8.40 21.96 -4.91
N PRO A 113 -7.68 22.63 -3.98
CA PRO A 113 -7.62 22.23 -2.60
C PRO A 113 -8.97 22.50 -1.90
N VAL A 114 -9.44 21.55 -1.12
CA VAL A 114 -10.56 21.73 -0.19
C VAL A 114 -10.07 22.35 1.11
N GLY A 115 -8.87 21.96 1.57
CA GLY A 115 -8.25 22.53 2.75
C GLY A 115 -6.87 21.96 3.03
N PHE A 116 -6.17 22.66 3.95
CA PHE A 116 -4.85 22.30 4.47
C PHE A 116 -4.89 22.31 5.98
N TRP A 117 -4.30 21.31 6.62
CA TRP A 117 -4.25 21.17 8.07
C TRP A 117 -2.85 20.72 8.51
N ARG A 118 -2.56 20.96 9.78
CA ARG A 118 -1.29 20.59 10.40
C ARG A 118 -1.52 19.83 11.70
N ILE A 119 -0.67 18.85 11.95
CA ILE A 119 -0.56 18.12 13.22
C ILE A 119 0.70 18.59 13.93
N ASP A 120 0.52 19.21 15.10
CA ASP A 120 1.64 19.80 15.85
C ASP A 120 2.21 18.85 16.92
N GLU A 121 1.40 17.96 17.46
CA GLU A 121 1.76 17.09 18.60
C GLU A 121 2.47 15.78 18.23
N SER A 122 2.49 15.41 16.94
CA SER A 122 3.07 14.15 16.49
C SER A 122 3.29 14.15 14.97
N SER A 123 4.10 13.21 14.46
CA SER A 123 4.22 13.02 13.01
C SER A 123 3.14 12.11 12.45
N ILE A 124 2.69 12.43 11.23
CA ILE A 124 1.76 11.62 10.43
C ILE A 124 2.52 10.38 9.94
N ARG A 125 1.90 9.23 10.08
CA ARG A 125 2.46 7.93 9.66
C ARG A 125 1.75 7.34 8.46
N ASP A 126 0.42 7.48 8.44
CA ASP A 126 -0.42 7.06 7.33
C ASP A 126 -1.71 7.89 7.35
N ILE A 127 -2.40 7.97 6.21
CA ILE A 127 -3.60 8.79 6.05
C ILE A 127 -4.56 8.11 5.08
N ALA A 128 -5.87 8.23 5.36
CA ALA A 128 -6.92 7.72 4.48
C ALA A 128 -8.09 8.71 4.39
N VAL A 129 -8.86 8.64 3.31
CA VAL A 129 -10.03 9.50 3.08
C VAL A 129 -11.22 8.69 2.61
N SER A 130 -12.40 8.96 3.20
CA SER A 130 -13.66 8.35 2.80
C SER A 130 -14.27 9.06 1.57
N ASN A 131 -15.31 8.43 0.99
CA ASN A 131 -16.00 8.98 -0.17
C ASN A 131 -16.46 10.42 0.05
N ARG A 132 -16.34 11.23 -1.01
CA ARG A 132 -16.67 12.66 -1.04
C ARG A 132 -15.85 13.51 -0.08
N GLY A 133 -14.69 13.01 0.39
CA GLY A 133 -13.85 13.73 1.34
C GLY A 133 -14.49 13.98 2.72
N ARG A 134 -15.53 13.21 3.09
CA ARG A 134 -16.31 13.45 4.31
C ARG A 134 -15.54 13.21 5.59
N GLY A 135 -14.66 12.22 5.60
CA GLY A 135 -13.85 11.87 6.76
C GLY A 135 -12.41 11.58 6.34
N ILE A 136 -11.48 12.13 7.08
CA ILE A 136 -10.04 11.88 6.95
C ILE A 136 -9.58 11.16 8.21
N LEU A 137 -8.81 10.09 8.03
CA LEU A 137 -8.22 9.34 9.11
C LEU A 137 -6.71 9.55 9.10
N VAL A 138 -6.13 9.95 10.22
CA VAL A 138 -4.70 10.23 10.36
C VAL A 138 -4.10 9.35 11.45
N GLY A 139 -3.24 8.42 11.07
CA GLY A 139 -2.44 7.60 11.99
C GLY A 139 -1.18 8.34 12.42
N LYS A 140 -0.91 8.42 13.73
CA LYS A 140 0.15 9.23 14.31
C LYS A 140 1.25 8.39 14.96
N ALA A 141 2.45 8.95 15.03
CA ALA A 141 3.61 8.28 15.64
C ALA A 141 3.52 8.12 17.16
N ASN A 142 2.66 8.88 17.84
CA ASN A 142 2.42 8.78 19.27
C ASN A 142 1.37 7.70 19.66
N GLY A 143 0.83 6.95 18.68
CA GLY A 143 -0.18 5.91 18.92
C GLY A 143 -1.62 6.39 18.75
N ASN A 144 -1.86 7.68 18.63
CA ASN A 144 -3.21 8.18 18.42
C ASN A 144 -3.63 8.05 16.95
N VAL A 145 -4.92 7.85 16.71
CA VAL A 145 -5.53 7.97 15.39
C VAL A 145 -6.60 9.04 15.43
N MET A 146 -6.44 10.08 14.61
CA MET A 146 -7.40 11.15 14.49
C MET A 146 -8.37 10.88 13.34
N PHE A 147 -9.67 10.91 13.62
CA PHE A 147 -10.70 11.03 12.60
C PHE A 147 -11.14 12.50 12.54
N PHE A 148 -11.18 13.06 11.34
CA PHE A 148 -11.50 14.46 11.10
C PHE A 148 -12.52 14.62 9.98
N GLU A 149 -13.56 15.43 10.20
CA GLU A 149 -14.58 15.79 9.19
C GLU A 149 -14.32 17.23 8.71
N PRO A 150 -13.82 17.43 7.48
CA PRO A 150 -13.47 18.76 6.98
C PRO A 150 -14.66 19.75 6.92
N GLU A 151 -15.85 19.25 6.58
CA GLU A 151 -17.05 20.08 6.41
C GLU A 151 -17.59 20.62 7.74
N THR A 152 -17.55 19.81 8.79
CA THR A 152 -18.12 20.16 10.12
C THR A 152 -17.07 20.65 11.11
N GLY A 153 -15.80 20.36 10.87
CA GLY A 153 -14.69 20.57 11.79
C GLY A 153 -14.68 19.57 12.96
N ARG A 154 -15.54 18.54 12.95
CA ARG A 154 -15.56 17.51 13.99
C ARG A 154 -14.26 16.72 13.96
N SER A 155 -13.66 16.55 15.14
CA SER A 155 -12.49 15.71 15.34
C SER A 155 -12.74 14.72 16.47
N LEU A 156 -12.24 13.47 16.30
CA LEU A 156 -12.26 12.42 17.30
C LEU A 156 -10.88 11.77 17.37
N GLU A 157 -10.32 11.65 18.58
CA GLU A 157 -9.07 10.93 18.83
C GLU A 157 -9.38 9.52 19.34
N PHE A 158 -8.93 8.52 18.59
CA PHE A 158 -8.92 7.12 19.03
C PHE A 158 -7.59 6.83 19.74
N LEU A 159 -7.67 6.42 21.00
CA LEU A 159 -6.54 6.21 21.90
C LEU A 159 -6.31 4.72 22.19
N GLY A 160 -6.60 3.85 21.23
CA GLY A 160 -6.54 2.39 21.42
C GLY A 160 -5.14 1.80 21.30
N HIS A 161 -4.23 2.44 20.55
CA HIS A 161 -2.86 1.95 20.40
C HIS A 161 -1.94 2.49 21.50
N GLU A 162 -1.11 1.60 22.06
CA GLU A 162 -0.12 1.93 23.08
C GLU A 162 1.23 2.38 22.46
N GLU A 163 1.43 2.09 21.18
CA GLU A 163 2.62 2.43 20.43
C GLU A 163 2.27 3.02 19.06
N LYS A 164 3.30 3.41 18.32
CA LYS A 164 3.20 4.05 17.01
C LYS A 164 2.24 3.31 16.07
N VAL A 165 1.30 4.05 15.48
CA VAL A 165 0.47 3.59 14.36
C VAL A 165 1.32 3.53 13.09
N ASN A 166 1.19 2.47 12.30
CA ASN A 166 1.93 2.30 11.05
C ASN A 166 1.04 2.43 9.82
N SER A 167 -0.20 1.98 9.90
CA SER A 167 -1.13 2.02 8.77
C SER A 167 -2.55 2.25 9.25
N VAL A 168 -3.32 3.01 8.48
CA VAL A 168 -4.74 3.27 8.69
C VAL A 168 -5.49 3.14 7.38
N ASP A 169 -6.77 2.76 7.49
CA ASP A 169 -7.69 2.80 6.37
C ASP A 169 -9.12 3.09 6.86
N ILE A 170 -9.97 3.61 5.99
CA ILE A 170 -11.33 4.05 6.33
C ILE A 170 -12.33 3.47 5.33
N SER A 171 -13.46 2.97 5.85
CA SER A 171 -14.54 2.49 4.98
C SER A 171 -15.07 3.62 4.06
N PRO A 172 -15.53 3.30 2.85
CA PRO A 172 -16.02 4.31 1.90
C PRO A 172 -17.11 5.21 2.45
N ASN A 173 -17.98 4.69 3.31
CA ASN A 173 -19.04 5.47 3.97
C ASN A 173 -18.55 6.32 5.15
N GLY A 174 -17.26 6.21 5.52
CA GLY A 174 -16.64 6.97 6.61
C GLY A 174 -16.99 6.50 8.03
N LYS A 175 -17.76 5.40 8.20
CA LYS A 175 -18.26 4.96 9.51
C LYS A 175 -17.32 4.07 10.30
N TYR A 176 -16.42 3.37 9.61
CA TYR A 176 -15.49 2.42 10.20
C TYR A 176 -14.06 2.78 9.85
N ALA A 177 -13.20 2.72 10.82
CA ALA A 177 -11.77 2.91 10.67
C ALA A 177 -11.04 1.62 11.06
N LEU A 178 -10.00 1.29 10.31
CA LEU A 178 -9.07 0.22 10.60
C LEU A 178 -7.69 0.82 10.83
N SER A 179 -7.07 0.49 11.95
CA SER A 179 -5.74 0.99 12.30
C SER A 179 -4.86 -0.14 12.82
N GLY A 180 -3.57 -0.11 12.47
CA GLY A 180 -2.58 -1.10 12.88
C GLY A 180 -1.31 -0.44 13.40
N GLY A 181 -0.73 -0.97 14.48
CA GLY A 181 0.37 -0.36 15.19
C GLY A 181 1.50 -1.28 15.61
N ASN A 182 2.51 -0.68 16.24
CA ASN A 182 3.65 -1.39 16.80
C ASN A 182 3.30 -2.20 18.05
N ASP A 183 2.15 -1.97 18.66
CA ASP A 183 1.59 -2.70 19.80
C ASP A 183 1.05 -4.09 19.43
N TYR A 184 1.33 -4.56 18.21
CA TYR A 184 0.95 -5.86 17.67
C TYR A 184 -0.56 -6.06 17.48
N LYS A 185 -1.30 -4.96 17.41
CA LYS A 185 -2.75 -4.98 17.27
C LYS A 185 -3.21 -4.22 16.03
N ALA A 186 -4.29 -4.71 15.43
CA ALA A 186 -5.12 -3.91 14.55
C ALA A 186 -6.52 -3.79 15.16
N TYR A 187 -7.12 -2.61 15.02
CA TYR A 187 -8.45 -2.30 15.53
C TYR A 187 -9.38 -1.89 14.41
N LEU A 188 -10.54 -2.54 14.33
CA LEU A 188 -11.70 -2.00 13.63
C LEU A 188 -12.55 -1.25 14.66
N TRP A 189 -12.85 0.02 14.40
CA TRP A 189 -13.58 0.87 15.34
C TRP A 189 -14.52 1.84 14.63
N SER A 190 -15.54 2.36 15.35
CA SER A 190 -16.52 3.29 14.86
C SER A 190 -15.99 4.71 14.87
N THR A 191 -16.00 5.41 13.73
CA THR A 191 -15.62 6.84 13.64
C THR A 191 -16.65 7.78 14.28
N GLU A 192 -17.86 7.31 14.50
CA GLU A 192 -18.92 8.07 15.16
C GLU A 192 -18.70 8.14 16.68
N SER A 193 -18.37 6.99 17.30
CA SER A 193 -18.30 6.84 18.75
C SER A 193 -16.91 6.59 19.32
N GLY A 194 -15.94 6.21 18.49
CA GLY A 194 -14.61 5.73 18.93
C GLY A 194 -14.63 4.32 19.54
N GLN A 195 -15.78 3.61 19.51
CA GLN A 195 -15.88 2.28 20.09
C GLN A 195 -15.18 1.23 19.22
N ILE A 196 -14.40 0.37 19.85
CA ILE A 196 -13.76 -0.80 19.22
C ILE A 196 -14.85 -1.82 18.87
N ILE A 197 -14.83 -2.28 17.62
CA ILE A 197 -15.74 -3.32 17.10
C ILE A 197 -15.03 -4.66 17.11
N HIS A 198 -13.82 -4.72 16.57
CA HIS A 198 -12.98 -5.91 16.55
C HIS A 198 -11.53 -5.58 16.88
N VAL A 199 -10.84 -6.54 17.51
CA VAL A 199 -9.39 -6.49 17.81
C VAL A 199 -8.74 -7.68 17.13
N PHE A 200 -7.73 -7.42 16.32
CA PHE A 200 -6.93 -8.43 15.65
C PHE A 200 -5.52 -8.42 16.24
N ASN A 201 -5.16 -9.53 16.91
CA ASN A 201 -3.84 -9.66 17.53
C ASN A 201 -2.87 -10.34 16.57
N HIS A 202 -1.68 -9.81 16.47
CA HIS A 202 -0.57 -10.32 15.67
C HIS A 202 0.62 -10.69 16.55
N ALA A 203 1.53 -11.52 16.00
CA ALA A 203 2.75 -11.90 16.70
C ALA A 203 3.83 -10.79 16.67
N ASN A 204 3.70 -9.85 15.73
CA ASN A 204 4.63 -8.75 15.52
C ASN A 204 3.88 -7.46 15.22
N ARG A 205 4.63 -6.34 15.08
CA ARG A 205 4.06 -5.03 14.73
C ARG A 205 3.25 -5.12 13.44
N VAL A 206 2.04 -4.61 13.46
CA VAL A 206 1.19 -4.50 12.26
C VAL A 206 1.76 -3.40 11.36
N THR A 207 1.98 -3.72 10.09
CA THR A 207 2.63 -2.83 9.12
C THR A 207 1.70 -2.34 8.03
N LYS A 208 0.66 -3.11 7.69
CA LYS A 208 -0.34 -2.73 6.68
C LYS A 208 -1.72 -3.18 7.07
N VAL A 209 -2.70 -2.31 6.87
CA VAL A 209 -4.13 -2.60 7.00
C VAL A 209 -4.88 -2.03 5.81
N VAL A 210 -5.95 -2.72 5.38
CA VAL A 210 -6.83 -2.27 4.27
C VAL A 210 -8.25 -2.74 4.52
N ILE A 211 -9.22 -1.89 4.17
CA ILE A 211 -10.66 -2.19 4.10
C ILE A 211 -11.05 -2.30 2.62
N ASP A 212 -11.85 -3.29 2.23
CA ASP A 212 -12.36 -3.35 0.87
C ASP A 212 -13.41 -2.26 0.59
N ASP A 213 -13.57 -1.86 -0.67
CA ASP A 213 -14.45 -0.74 -1.08
C ASP A 213 -15.94 -0.97 -0.81
N GLN A 214 -16.34 -2.17 -0.42
CA GLN A 214 -17.70 -2.47 0.02
C GLN A 214 -17.77 -2.76 1.53
N ALA A 215 -16.64 -2.61 2.24
CA ALA A 215 -16.46 -2.91 3.66
C ALA A 215 -16.90 -4.34 4.05
N ARG A 216 -16.66 -5.31 3.15
CA ARG A 216 -16.90 -6.75 3.40
C ARG A 216 -15.72 -7.42 4.08
N PHE A 217 -14.51 -7.05 3.64
CA PHE A 217 -13.25 -7.67 4.00
C PHE A 217 -12.29 -6.66 4.62
N LEU A 218 -11.47 -7.16 5.53
CA LEU A 218 -10.34 -6.43 6.08
C LEU A 218 -9.07 -7.24 5.82
N PHE A 219 -8.00 -6.55 5.54
CA PHE A 219 -6.66 -7.14 5.47
C PHE A 219 -5.79 -6.53 6.56
N THR A 220 -5.08 -7.38 7.29
CA THR A 220 -4.08 -6.97 8.27
C THR A 220 -2.82 -7.80 8.09
N SER A 221 -1.65 -7.15 8.14
CA SER A 221 -0.36 -7.81 7.97
C SER A 221 0.66 -7.29 8.96
N ASP A 222 1.42 -8.20 9.55
CA ASP A 222 2.52 -7.86 10.44
C ASP A 222 3.87 -7.73 9.69
N SER A 223 4.94 -7.48 10.45
CA SER A 223 6.28 -7.27 9.87
C SER A 223 7.02 -8.56 9.53
N GLN A 224 6.41 -9.72 9.69
CA GLN A 224 7.04 -11.01 9.38
C GLN A 224 6.21 -11.85 8.43
N SER A 225 5.24 -12.60 8.91
CA SER A 225 4.53 -13.59 8.09
C SER A 225 3.05 -13.74 8.45
N ASP A 226 2.54 -12.97 9.40
CA ASP A 226 1.13 -13.04 9.77
C ASP A 226 0.34 -12.00 8.97
N SER A 227 -0.27 -12.49 7.90
CA SER A 227 -1.04 -11.68 6.95
C SER A 227 -2.39 -12.34 6.75
N GLN A 228 -3.46 -11.72 7.24
CA GLN A 228 -4.79 -12.34 7.33
C GLN A 228 -5.87 -11.47 6.68
N ILE A 229 -6.84 -12.15 6.10
CA ILE A 229 -8.07 -11.57 5.56
C ILE A 229 -9.22 -11.95 6.51
N TRP A 230 -10.01 -10.95 6.88
CA TRP A 230 -11.09 -11.08 7.85
C TRP A 230 -12.43 -10.67 7.24
N ASP A 231 -13.50 -11.28 7.68
CA ASP A 231 -14.85 -10.79 7.48
C ASP A 231 -15.10 -9.57 8.37
N ALA A 232 -15.42 -8.43 7.77
CA ALA A 232 -15.51 -7.16 8.50
C ALA A 232 -16.70 -7.11 9.47
N GLN A 233 -17.76 -7.85 9.21
CA GLN A 233 -18.96 -7.88 10.04
C GLN A 233 -18.76 -8.72 11.29
N THR A 234 -18.17 -9.91 11.12
CA THR A 234 -18.05 -10.90 12.20
C THR A 234 -16.71 -10.87 12.90
N GLY A 235 -15.69 -10.25 12.32
CA GLY A 235 -14.30 -10.28 12.80
C GLY A 235 -13.63 -11.64 12.69
N LYS A 236 -14.22 -12.61 11.98
CA LYS A 236 -13.64 -13.95 11.81
C LYS A 236 -12.64 -13.97 10.65
N ALA A 237 -11.57 -14.74 10.84
CA ALA A 237 -10.62 -14.98 9.75
C ALA A 237 -11.30 -15.75 8.60
N ILE A 238 -11.09 -15.29 7.39
CA ILE A 238 -11.48 -15.94 6.14
C ILE A 238 -10.30 -16.78 5.64
N SER A 239 -9.14 -16.17 5.50
CA SER A 239 -7.93 -16.83 5.02
C SER A 239 -6.68 -16.15 5.59
N GLN A 240 -5.57 -16.87 5.50
CA GLN A 240 -4.22 -16.36 5.76
C GLN A 240 -3.43 -16.46 4.47
N LEU A 241 -2.64 -15.43 4.14
CA LEU A 241 -1.82 -15.47 2.93
C LEU A 241 -0.70 -16.51 3.10
N HIS A 242 -0.60 -17.41 2.11
CA HIS A 242 0.38 -18.49 2.11
C HIS A 242 1.61 -18.10 1.30
N PHE A 243 2.71 -17.78 1.97
CA PHE A 243 4.02 -17.53 1.36
C PHE A 243 5.15 -18.18 2.16
N ILE A 244 6.21 -18.55 1.45
CA ILE A 244 7.31 -19.34 2.01
C ILE A 244 8.40 -18.44 2.61
N GLU A 245 8.53 -17.22 2.08
CA GLU A 245 9.58 -16.31 2.51
C GLU A 245 9.29 -15.68 3.86
N ARG A 246 10.33 -15.61 4.68
CA ARG A 246 10.28 -14.85 5.93
C ARG A 246 10.36 -13.35 5.63
N GLN A 247 9.61 -12.52 6.36
CA GLN A 247 9.65 -11.05 6.27
C GLN A 247 9.08 -10.50 4.95
N TRP A 248 7.88 -10.91 4.58
CA TRP A 248 7.16 -10.27 3.49
C TRP A 248 6.36 -9.08 4.02
N VAL A 249 6.96 -7.89 3.93
CA VAL A 249 6.30 -6.63 4.30
C VAL A 249 5.61 -6.04 3.07
N PHE A 250 4.39 -5.54 3.24
CA PHE A 250 3.65 -4.89 2.18
C PHE A 250 3.72 -3.36 2.31
N THR A 251 4.01 -2.68 1.21
CA THR A 251 3.95 -1.22 1.09
C THR A 251 2.59 -0.76 0.62
N SER A 252 1.95 -1.56 -0.23
CA SER A 252 0.62 -1.31 -0.77
C SER A 252 -0.21 -2.60 -0.78
N ALA A 253 -1.51 -2.47 -0.59
CA ALA A 253 -2.46 -3.57 -0.71
C ALA A 253 -3.82 -3.00 -1.15
N LYS A 254 -4.55 -3.71 -2.01
CA LYS A 254 -5.85 -3.30 -2.54
C LYS A 254 -6.69 -4.52 -2.90
N PHE A 255 -7.95 -4.53 -2.48
CA PHE A 255 -8.90 -5.56 -2.91
C PHE A 255 -9.39 -5.27 -4.34
N SER A 256 -9.76 -6.32 -5.07
CA SER A 256 -10.51 -6.18 -6.32
C SER A 256 -11.96 -5.79 -6.04
N ASP A 257 -12.62 -5.08 -6.97
CA ASP A 257 -14.00 -4.62 -6.82
C ASP A 257 -14.98 -5.77 -6.55
N ASP A 258 -14.76 -6.93 -7.17
CA ASP A 258 -15.56 -8.13 -6.95
C ASP A 258 -15.24 -8.86 -5.63
N GLY A 259 -14.19 -8.45 -4.93
CA GLY A 259 -13.74 -9.02 -3.66
C GLY A 259 -13.11 -10.41 -3.76
N LYS A 260 -12.78 -10.87 -4.99
CA LYS A 260 -12.16 -12.19 -5.18
C LYS A 260 -10.67 -12.19 -4.91
N TYR A 261 -10.01 -11.07 -5.18
CA TYR A 261 -8.57 -10.95 -5.13
C TYR A 261 -8.12 -9.82 -4.20
N LEU A 262 -6.95 -10.03 -3.61
CA LEU A 262 -6.14 -9.01 -2.97
C LEU A 262 -4.86 -8.84 -3.78
N LEU A 263 -4.56 -7.63 -4.23
CA LEU A 263 -3.29 -7.27 -4.85
C LEU A 263 -2.40 -6.64 -3.79
N THR A 264 -1.12 -7.03 -3.76
CA THR A 264 -0.13 -6.48 -2.83
C THR A 264 1.15 -6.08 -3.53
N GLY A 265 1.76 -5.00 -3.07
CA GLY A 265 3.08 -4.53 -3.47
C GLY A 265 4.06 -4.53 -2.30
N SER A 266 5.35 -4.74 -2.57
CA SER A 266 6.39 -4.83 -1.53
C SER A 266 7.61 -3.94 -1.82
N PRO A 267 8.47 -3.66 -0.82
CA PRO A 267 9.73 -2.97 -1.04
C PRO A 267 10.76 -3.82 -1.78
N ALA A 268 10.50 -5.12 -1.96
CA ALA A 268 11.39 -6.08 -2.62
C ALA A 268 11.05 -6.30 -4.10
N ARG A 269 10.46 -5.32 -4.78
CA ARG A 269 10.08 -5.38 -6.19
C ARG A 269 8.95 -6.36 -6.51
N ARG A 270 8.24 -6.89 -5.51
CA ARG A 270 7.23 -7.93 -5.73
C ARG A 270 5.85 -7.33 -5.82
N LEU A 271 5.07 -7.83 -6.78
CA LEU A 271 3.62 -7.73 -6.87
C LEU A 271 3.06 -9.13 -6.75
N ALA A 272 2.00 -9.31 -5.97
CA ALA A 272 1.34 -10.60 -5.85
C ALA A 272 -0.18 -10.42 -5.82
N LEU A 273 -0.87 -11.27 -6.55
CA LEU A 273 -2.32 -11.40 -6.57
C LEU A 273 -2.71 -12.65 -5.79
N TRP A 274 -3.59 -12.49 -4.80
CA TRP A 274 -4.01 -13.53 -3.88
C TRP A 274 -5.50 -13.80 -4.03
N ASP A 275 -5.92 -15.05 -3.91
CA ASP A 275 -7.33 -15.40 -3.76
C ASP A 275 -7.77 -15.09 -2.31
N VAL A 276 -8.82 -14.28 -2.16
CA VAL A 276 -9.31 -13.82 -0.85
C VAL A 276 -9.82 -14.96 0.02
N ASN A 277 -10.43 -16.00 -0.59
CA ASN A 277 -11.03 -17.09 0.17
C ASN A 277 -10.02 -18.12 0.65
N THR A 278 -8.97 -18.37 -0.15
CA THR A 278 -7.98 -19.41 0.17
C THR A 278 -6.67 -18.86 0.74
N GLY A 279 -6.32 -17.60 0.43
CA GLY A 279 -5.03 -17.02 0.77
C GLY A 279 -3.87 -17.50 -0.12
N ASP A 280 -4.19 -18.23 -1.19
CA ASP A 280 -3.18 -18.73 -2.13
C ASP A 280 -2.78 -17.67 -3.14
N VAL A 281 -1.53 -17.73 -3.57
CA VAL A 281 -1.01 -16.91 -4.66
C VAL A 281 -1.64 -17.34 -5.98
N VAL A 282 -2.31 -16.43 -6.65
CA VAL A 282 -2.83 -16.64 -8.01
C VAL A 282 -1.74 -16.35 -9.04
N LYS A 283 -1.03 -15.24 -8.87
CA LYS A 283 0.08 -14.82 -9.75
C LYS A 283 1.02 -13.85 -9.05
N GLU A 284 2.28 -13.89 -9.44
CA GLU A 284 3.32 -12.99 -8.94
C GLU A 284 4.07 -12.35 -10.11
N TRP A 285 4.55 -11.13 -9.87
CA TRP A 285 5.38 -10.37 -10.80
C TRP A 285 6.50 -9.64 -10.06
N ARG A 286 7.48 -9.21 -10.81
CA ARG A 286 8.60 -8.45 -10.28
C ARG A 286 8.80 -7.18 -11.09
N VAL A 287 8.55 -6.02 -10.47
CA VAL A 287 8.72 -4.72 -11.12
C VAL A 287 10.18 -4.49 -11.50
N ALA A 288 10.40 -3.74 -12.58
CA ALA A 288 11.72 -3.38 -13.05
C ALA A 288 12.50 -2.60 -11.97
N PRO A 289 13.79 -2.88 -11.79
CA PRO A 289 14.60 -2.17 -10.81
C PRO A 289 14.84 -0.71 -11.22
N SER A 290 15.24 0.11 -10.25
CA SER A 290 15.75 1.44 -10.55
C SER A 290 17.05 1.35 -11.36
N ASN A 291 17.26 2.31 -12.27
CA ASN A 291 18.54 2.44 -12.97
C ASN A 291 19.65 2.84 -11.98
N GLY A 292 20.80 2.17 -12.06
CA GLY A 292 21.95 2.48 -11.19
C GLY A 292 22.80 1.27 -10.85
N PRO A 293 23.85 1.45 -10.01
CA PRO A 293 24.70 0.35 -9.56
C PRO A 293 23.93 -0.59 -8.62
N ALA A 294 24.34 -1.85 -8.58
CA ALA A 294 23.77 -2.84 -7.65
C ALA A 294 24.11 -2.51 -6.17
N PRO A 295 23.23 -2.86 -5.18
CA PRO A 295 21.99 -3.60 -5.37
C PRO A 295 20.85 -2.71 -5.90
N GLN A 296 20.21 -3.16 -6.97
CA GLN A 296 19.08 -2.46 -7.57
C GLN A 296 17.79 -2.85 -6.84
N SER A 297 17.03 -1.86 -6.43
CA SER A 297 15.75 -2.01 -5.73
C SER A 297 14.65 -1.20 -6.39
N ALA A 298 13.42 -1.53 -6.12
CA ALA A 298 12.26 -0.69 -6.39
C ALA A 298 11.17 -1.00 -5.37
N VAL A 299 10.67 0.03 -4.71
CA VAL A 299 9.53 -0.08 -3.78
C VAL A 299 8.27 0.10 -4.59
N VAL A 300 7.31 -0.81 -4.47
CA VAL A 300 6.01 -0.69 -5.12
C VAL A 300 5.10 0.18 -4.25
N TYR A 301 4.76 1.36 -4.72
CA TYR A 301 3.90 2.30 -4.00
C TYR A 301 2.46 2.26 -4.45
N GLY A 302 2.19 2.53 -5.73
CA GLY A 302 0.86 2.48 -6.31
C GLY A 302 0.58 1.14 -6.97
N ILE A 303 -0.62 0.60 -6.75
CA ILE A 303 -1.10 -0.63 -7.37
C ILE A 303 -2.56 -0.48 -7.79
N GLY A 304 -2.96 -1.15 -8.88
CA GLY A 304 -4.32 -1.17 -9.38
C GLY A 304 -4.66 -2.47 -10.08
N LEU A 305 -5.92 -2.87 -9.94
CA LEU A 305 -6.54 -3.98 -10.69
C LEU A 305 -7.55 -3.38 -11.66
N ILE A 306 -7.25 -3.42 -12.97
CA ILE A 306 -8.03 -2.74 -14.00
C ILE A 306 -8.47 -3.77 -15.02
N GLY A 307 -9.72 -4.21 -14.90
CA GLY A 307 -10.22 -5.29 -15.76
C GLY A 307 -9.42 -6.57 -15.57
N ASN A 308 -8.61 -6.94 -16.58
CA ASN A 308 -7.76 -8.12 -16.56
C ASN A 308 -6.27 -7.78 -16.42
N GLU A 309 -5.94 -6.55 -16.05
CA GLU A 309 -4.59 -6.07 -15.92
C GLU A 309 -4.26 -5.69 -14.47
N VAL A 310 -3.02 -5.90 -14.10
CA VAL A 310 -2.40 -5.33 -12.91
C VAL A 310 -1.55 -4.17 -13.35
N VAL A 311 -1.66 -3.05 -12.64
CA VAL A 311 -0.87 -1.84 -12.89
C VAL A 311 -0.10 -1.49 -11.63
N SER A 312 1.15 -1.05 -11.78
CA SER A 312 1.94 -0.59 -10.64
C SER A 312 2.77 0.64 -10.94
N ILE A 313 3.02 1.43 -9.90
CA ILE A 313 3.98 2.53 -9.89
C ILE A 313 4.99 2.24 -8.79
N SER A 314 6.26 2.23 -9.15
CA SER A 314 7.35 1.95 -8.22
C SER A 314 8.29 3.14 -8.02
N SER A 315 9.14 3.05 -7.01
CA SER A 315 10.15 4.08 -6.71
C SER A 315 11.15 4.32 -7.86
N SER A 316 11.24 3.40 -8.83
CA SER A 316 12.04 3.58 -10.04
C SER A 316 11.51 4.67 -10.97
N GLY A 317 10.26 5.11 -10.79
CA GLY A 317 9.58 6.04 -11.68
C GLY A 317 8.87 5.37 -12.85
N ASN A 318 8.77 4.05 -12.83
CA ASN A 318 8.08 3.29 -13.86
C ASN A 318 6.61 3.08 -13.50
N LEU A 319 5.76 3.17 -14.51
CA LEU A 319 4.41 2.68 -14.57
C LEU A 319 4.43 1.42 -15.44
N GLU A 320 4.02 0.29 -14.86
CA GLU A 320 4.13 -1.02 -15.48
C GLU A 320 2.77 -1.71 -15.50
N HIS A 321 2.48 -2.44 -16.58
CA HIS A 321 1.24 -3.17 -16.81
C HIS A 321 1.52 -4.64 -17.03
N TRP A 322 0.69 -5.52 -16.45
CA TRP A 322 0.74 -6.97 -16.65
C TRP A 322 -0.66 -7.54 -16.81
N ALA A 323 -0.87 -8.37 -17.81
CA ALA A 323 -2.05 -9.21 -17.89
C ALA A 323 -1.99 -10.34 -16.85
N TYR A 324 -3.11 -10.60 -16.16
CA TYR A 324 -3.17 -11.71 -15.19
C TYR A 324 -4.16 -12.83 -15.58
N LYS A 325 -4.90 -12.69 -16.67
CA LYS A 325 -5.77 -13.70 -17.27
C LYS A 325 -5.29 -14.12 -18.63
#